data_054e70e490e6e0dc274db0f5e8d4f400
#
_entry.id   054e70e490e6e0dc274db0f5e8d4f400
#
_cell.length_a   1.000
_cell.length_b   1.000
_cell.length_c   1.000
_cell.angle_alpha   90.00
_cell.angle_beta   90.00
_cell.angle_gamma   90.00
#
_symmetry.space_group_name_H-M   'P 1'
#
loop_
_entity.id
_entity.type
_entity.pdbx_description
1 polymer ?
#
loop_
_entity_poly.entity_id
_entity_poly.type
_entity_poly.pdbx_seq_one_letter_code
_entity_poly.pdbx_strand_id
1 'polypeptide(L)'
;MGELINGIYYEKSLIGQGAFGQIYLGENTQTKELVAIKKEMANTKNPQLVYEAKVYKCLEGGMGIPKVHLQKDVMNMNVMVMDLLGPSLEDMFNYCYRRFSVKTVLMLGIELLTRLEFIHHRNFIHRDIKPDNFVLGLGARANVVYVIDFGLSKRYRTPGTKEHIPYPSIRIWTCRYHEGKSLTGTPRYASISNHMGIEQSRRDDLESLGYVLIYFLRGKLPWQGIMANARKQKYELIMKKKMEVVSLPLFSVDLAGRALFLAAGTAEAVHGVLSRTQLRPDAQLPRAAAALQAGARGTRRS
;
A
#
# COMPACT_ATOMS: atom_id res chain seq x y z
N MET A 1 -9.39 23.30 20.73
CA MET A 1 -8.13 23.98 20.33
C MET A 1 -7.13 22.90 19.96
N GLY A 2 -6.41 23.09 18.85
CA GLY A 2 -5.40 22.13 18.41
C GLY A 2 -4.20 22.08 19.36
N GLU A 3 -3.59 20.92 19.44
CA GLU A 3 -2.41 20.68 20.29
C GLU A 3 -1.13 21.09 19.57
N LEU A 4 -0.18 21.69 20.30
CA LEU A 4 1.15 22.02 19.78
C LEU A 4 2.14 20.89 20.11
N ILE A 5 2.51 20.11 19.11
CA ILE A 5 3.39 18.96 19.25
C ILE A 5 4.85 19.42 19.13
N ASN A 6 5.65 19.09 20.14
CA ASN A 6 7.09 19.44 20.22
C ASN A 6 7.41 20.94 20.02
N GLY A 7 6.45 21.84 20.31
CA GLY A 7 6.63 23.28 20.12
C GLY A 7 6.69 23.76 18.66
N ILE A 8 6.53 22.87 17.70
CA ILE A 8 6.73 23.14 16.27
C ILE A 8 5.48 22.83 15.43
N TYR A 9 4.80 21.71 15.66
CA TYR A 9 3.72 21.26 14.81
C TYR A 9 2.36 21.50 15.47
N TYR A 10 1.56 22.36 14.87
CA TYR A 10 0.21 22.67 15.32
C TYR A 10 -0.80 21.73 14.66
N GLU A 11 -1.55 21.00 15.45
CA GLU A 11 -2.63 20.13 14.99
C GLU A 11 -3.86 20.94 14.61
N LYS A 12 -4.43 20.69 13.41
CA LYS A 12 -5.59 21.42 12.88
C LYS A 12 -6.87 20.59 12.92
N SER A 13 -7.01 19.63 12.02
CA SER A 13 -8.27 18.90 11.84
C SER A 13 -8.01 17.43 11.53
N LEU A 14 -8.90 16.56 11.99
CA LEU A 14 -8.88 15.16 11.62
C LEU A 14 -9.10 15.02 10.11
N ILE A 15 -8.22 14.27 9.44
CA ILE A 15 -8.28 13.98 8.00
C ILE A 15 -8.42 12.51 7.69
N GLY A 16 -8.19 11.63 8.68
CA GLY A 16 -8.35 10.20 8.52
C GLY A 16 -8.42 9.48 9.86
N GLN A 17 -9.11 8.34 9.87
CA GLN A 17 -9.18 7.44 11.01
C GLN A 17 -9.15 6.01 10.50
N GLY A 18 -8.27 5.19 11.06
CA GLY A 18 -8.10 3.79 10.68
C GLY A 18 -8.00 2.87 11.89
N ALA A 19 -7.79 1.57 11.63
CA ALA A 19 -7.64 0.57 12.67
C ALA A 19 -6.44 0.82 13.60
N PHE A 20 -5.47 1.60 13.15
CA PHE A 20 -4.17 1.83 13.81
C PHE A 20 -4.00 3.27 14.33
N GLY A 21 -5.07 4.07 14.37
CA GLY A 21 -5.01 5.41 14.93
C GLY A 21 -5.73 6.47 14.11
N GLN A 22 -5.46 7.71 14.48
CA GLN A 22 -6.05 8.91 13.86
C GLN A 22 -4.97 9.69 13.12
N ILE A 23 -5.38 10.31 12.00
CA ILE A 23 -4.50 11.15 11.18
C ILE A 23 -5.09 12.55 11.14
N TYR A 24 -4.27 13.52 11.52
CA TYR A 24 -4.64 14.92 11.53
C TYR A 24 -3.85 15.71 10.49
N LEU A 25 -4.47 16.71 9.93
CA LEU A 25 -3.77 17.79 9.25
C LEU A 25 -3.04 18.63 10.31
N GLY A 26 -1.78 18.90 10.09
CA GLY A 26 -0.98 19.79 10.91
C GLY A 26 -0.27 20.86 10.08
N GLU A 27 0.36 21.77 10.78
CA GLU A 27 1.18 22.83 10.18
C GLU A 27 2.45 23.00 11.01
N ASN A 28 3.59 23.04 10.34
CA ASN A 28 4.84 23.50 10.96
C ASN A 28 4.72 25.01 11.21
N THR A 29 4.75 25.43 12.45
CA THR A 29 4.54 26.83 12.85
C THR A 29 5.65 27.77 12.38
N GLN A 30 6.84 27.22 12.08
CA GLN A 30 8.01 27.99 11.63
C GLN A 30 8.03 28.11 10.10
N THR A 31 7.87 27.00 9.37
CA THR A 31 7.95 26.98 7.89
C THR A 31 6.60 27.19 7.21
N LYS A 32 5.49 27.10 7.95
CA LYS A 32 4.10 27.13 7.45
C LYS A 32 3.75 25.96 6.52
N GLU A 33 4.61 24.98 6.42
CA GLU A 33 4.35 23.76 5.65
C GLU A 33 3.28 22.91 6.33
N LEU A 34 2.38 22.35 5.50
CA LEU A 34 1.37 21.42 5.96
C LEU A 34 1.97 20.02 6.09
N VAL A 35 1.60 19.33 7.15
CA VAL A 35 2.07 17.99 7.50
C VAL A 35 0.90 17.07 7.84
N ALA A 36 1.13 15.77 7.79
CA ALA A 36 0.24 14.77 8.36
C ALA A 36 0.76 14.35 9.73
N ILE A 37 -0.15 14.29 10.72
CA ILE A 37 0.16 13.89 12.10
C ILE A 37 -0.62 12.61 12.39
N LYS A 38 0.08 11.48 12.48
CA LYS A 38 -0.50 10.18 12.84
C LYS A 38 -0.33 9.96 14.33
N LYS A 39 -1.44 9.60 15.02
CA LYS A 39 -1.47 9.35 16.46
C LYS A 39 -2.00 7.96 16.76
N GLU A 40 -1.37 7.26 17.70
CA GLU A 40 -1.74 5.95 18.19
C GLU A 40 -1.65 5.94 19.73
N MET A 41 -2.58 5.32 20.42
CA MET A 41 -2.48 5.13 21.87
C MET A 41 -1.26 4.29 22.23
N ALA A 42 -0.39 4.77 23.12
CA ALA A 42 0.85 4.08 23.50
C ALA A 42 0.59 2.73 24.19
N ASN A 43 -0.54 2.60 24.91
CA ASN A 43 -0.95 1.39 25.61
C ASN A 43 -1.85 0.45 24.79
N THR A 44 -1.91 0.62 23.47
CA THR A 44 -2.64 -0.32 22.61
C THR A 44 -2.03 -1.72 22.67
N LYS A 45 -2.83 -2.75 22.47
CA LYS A 45 -2.40 -4.16 22.56
C LYS A 45 -1.26 -4.50 21.59
N ASN A 46 -1.22 -3.84 20.44
CA ASN A 46 -0.21 -4.06 19.40
C ASN A 46 0.22 -2.71 18.81
N PRO A 47 1.09 -1.93 19.48
CA PRO A 47 1.53 -0.64 19.00
C PRO A 47 2.35 -0.82 17.71
N GLN A 48 2.00 -0.08 16.67
CA GLN A 48 2.65 -0.20 15.35
C GLN A 48 3.37 1.08 14.94
N LEU A 49 2.96 2.25 15.43
CA LEU A 49 3.43 3.54 14.93
C LEU A 49 4.93 3.76 15.15
N VAL A 50 5.46 3.32 16.30
CA VAL A 50 6.91 3.41 16.58
C VAL A 50 7.72 2.52 15.65
N TYR A 51 7.20 1.32 15.35
CA TYR A 51 7.83 0.43 14.39
C TYR A 51 7.76 0.99 12.97
N GLU A 52 6.60 1.47 12.57
CA GLU A 52 6.35 2.10 11.27
C GLU A 52 7.32 3.27 11.02
N ALA A 53 7.50 4.15 11.99
CA ALA A 53 8.46 5.25 11.91
C ALA A 53 9.91 4.79 11.71
N LYS A 54 10.32 3.68 12.36
CA LYS A 54 11.64 3.07 12.16
C LYS A 54 11.81 2.52 10.74
N VAL A 55 10.75 1.94 10.16
CA VAL A 55 10.78 1.44 8.79
C VAL A 55 10.90 2.61 7.80
N TYR A 56 10.12 3.68 7.97
CA TYR A 56 10.26 4.89 7.16
C TYR A 56 11.69 5.43 7.18
N LYS A 57 12.32 5.47 8.35
CA LYS A 57 13.72 5.90 8.49
C LYS A 57 14.70 4.99 7.72
N CYS A 58 14.45 3.67 7.68
CA CYS A 58 15.26 2.73 6.87
C CYS A 58 15.05 2.92 5.36
N LEU A 59 13.89 3.44 4.96
CA LEU A 59 13.50 3.66 3.56
C LEU A 59 13.73 5.11 3.11
N GLU A 60 14.19 5.99 3.99
CA GLU A 60 14.36 7.42 3.74
C GLU A 60 15.19 7.70 2.48
N GLY A 61 14.79 8.72 1.72
CA GLY A 61 15.42 9.12 0.46
C GLY A 61 14.97 8.31 -0.76
N GLY A 62 14.15 7.26 -0.58
CA GLY A 62 13.55 6.54 -1.70
C GLY A 62 12.46 7.36 -2.40
N MET A 63 12.43 7.29 -3.74
CA MET A 63 11.37 7.94 -4.50
C MET A 63 10.01 7.34 -4.13
N GLY A 64 9.02 8.18 -3.78
CA GLY A 64 7.70 7.74 -3.35
C GLY A 64 7.68 7.17 -1.92
N ILE A 65 8.65 7.51 -1.09
CA ILE A 65 8.63 7.29 0.36
C ILE A 65 8.48 8.65 1.03
N PRO A 66 7.43 8.90 1.82
CA PRO A 66 7.27 10.16 2.53
C PRO A 66 8.33 10.30 3.63
N LYS A 67 8.73 11.55 3.88
CA LYS A 67 9.66 11.85 4.95
C LYS A 67 8.94 11.89 6.29
N VAL A 68 9.54 11.31 7.31
CA VAL A 68 9.12 11.44 8.70
C VAL A 68 9.94 12.55 9.35
N HIS A 69 9.27 13.59 9.83
CA HIS A 69 9.87 14.78 10.43
C HIS A 69 10.08 14.62 11.94
N LEU A 70 9.15 13.91 12.59
CA LEU A 70 9.18 13.69 14.03
C LEU A 70 8.52 12.34 14.36
N GLN A 71 9.09 11.62 15.33
CA GLN A 71 8.44 10.53 16.04
C GLN A 71 8.71 10.71 17.51
N LYS A 72 7.65 10.78 18.32
CA LYS A 72 7.74 11.06 19.76
C LYS A 72 6.55 10.44 20.51
N ASP A 73 6.78 10.11 21.78
CA ASP A 73 5.71 9.85 22.74
C ASP A 73 5.29 11.19 23.38
N VAL A 74 4.00 11.50 23.35
CA VAL A 74 3.40 12.71 23.90
C VAL A 74 2.12 12.32 24.63
N MET A 75 2.03 12.59 25.94
CA MET A 75 0.81 12.34 26.74
C MET A 75 0.21 10.95 26.56
N ASN A 76 1.02 9.90 26.64
CA ASN A 76 0.62 8.50 26.41
C ASN A 76 0.11 8.20 24.99
N MET A 77 0.50 9.01 24.02
CA MET A 77 0.24 8.81 22.59
C MET A 77 1.56 8.69 21.82
N ASN A 78 1.73 7.68 21.02
CA ASN A 78 2.74 7.65 19.98
C ASN A 78 2.33 8.64 18.87
N VAL A 79 3.20 9.56 18.53
CA VAL A 79 2.95 10.58 17.50
C VAL A 79 4.03 10.49 16.42
N MET A 80 3.61 10.49 15.16
CA MET A 80 4.49 10.58 14.00
C MET A 80 4.03 11.71 13.10
N VAL A 81 4.94 12.63 12.80
CA VAL A 81 4.72 13.75 11.86
C VAL A 81 5.46 13.44 10.57
N MET A 82 4.77 13.52 9.46
CA MET A 82 5.29 13.17 8.13
C MET A 82 4.77 14.10 7.04
N ASP A 83 5.33 13.98 5.85
CA ASP A 83 4.85 14.74 4.69
C ASP A 83 3.34 14.57 4.52
N LEU A 84 2.65 15.69 4.27
CA LEU A 84 1.26 15.63 3.83
C LEU A 84 1.22 15.19 2.37
N LEU A 85 0.41 14.18 2.10
CA LEU A 85 0.21 13.63 0.77
C LEU A 85 -1.21 13.89 0.26
N GLY A 86 -1.43 13.61 -1.00
CA GLY A 86 -2.70 13.79 -1.69
C GLY A 86 -3.65 12.59 -1.52
N PRO A 87 -4.60 12.41 -2.46
CA PRO A 87 -5.56 11.31 -2.44
C PRO A 87 -4.90 9.96 -2.70
N SER A 88 -5.49 8.90 -2.17
CA SER A 88 -5.12 7.53 -2.46
C SER A 88 -5.50 7.11 -3.89
N LEU A 89 -4.92 6.02 -4.39
CA LEU A 89 -5.37 5.45 -5.67
C LEU A 89 -6.80 4.90 -5.60
N GLU A 90 -7.31 4.52 -4.41
CA GLU A 90 -8.71 4.16 -4.24
C GLU A 90 -9.61 5.39 -4.39
N ASP A 91 -9.23 6.55 -3.80
CA ASP A 91 -9.97 7.81 -3.97
C ASP A 91 -10.00 8.23 -5.44
N MET A 92 -8.85 8.16 -6.12
CA MET A 92 -8.74 8.46 -7.54
C MET A 92 -9.56 7.50 -8.40
N PHE A 93 -9.56 6.24 -8.05
CA PHE A 93 -10.36 5.23 -8.75
C PHE A 93 -11.86 5.50 -8.60
N ASN A 94 -12.31 5.81 -7.39
CA ASN A 94 -13.70 6.20 -7.14
C ASN A 94 -14.06 7.50 -7.85
N TYR A 95 -13.20 8.51 -7.84
CA TYR A 95 -13.38 9.76 -8.58
C TYR A 95 -13.53 9.54 -10.09
N CYS A 96 -12.81 8.57 -10.66
CA CYS A 96 -12.90 8.15 -12.05
C CYS A 96 -14.00 7.12 -12.31
N TYR A 97 -15.05 7.08 -11.47
CA TYR A 97 -16.19 6.16 -11.58
C TYR A 97 -15.77 4.69 -11.66
N ARG A 98 -14.71 4.32 -10.95
CA ARG A 98 -14.13 2.97 -10.87
C ARG A 98 -13.71 2.42 -12.24
N ARG A 99 -13.16 3.28 -13.07
CA ARG A 99 -12.64 2.97 -14.39
C ARG A 99 -11.32 3.68 -14.64
N PHE A 100 -10.26 2.93 -14.80
CA PHE A 100 -9.00 3.42 -15.36
C PHE A 100 -8.79 2.84 -16.76
N SER A 101 -8.19 3.62 -17.65
CA SER A 101 -7.76 3.12 -18.95
C SER A 101 -6.66 2.07 -18.77
N VAL A 102 -6.53 1.14 -19.74
CA VAL A 102 -5.42 0.16 -19.74
C VAL A 102 -4.08 0.89 -19.63
N LYS A 103 -3.90 1.99 -20.35
CA LYS A 103 -2.71 2.82 -20.32
C LYS A 103 -2.42 3.33 -18.91
N THR A 104 -3.44 3.89 -18.22
CA THR A 104 -3.30 4.36 -16.83
C THR A 104 -2.87 3.22 -15.91
N VAL A 105 -3.50 2.04 -16.03
CA VAL A 105 -3.15 0.88 -15.19
C VAL A 105 -1.73 0.39 -15.45
N LEU A 106 -1.28 0.38 -16.71
CA LEU A 106 0.09 0.00 -17.04
C LEU A 106 1.11 1.00 -16.48
N MET A 107 0.85 2.30 -16.59
CA MET A 107 1.71 3.34 -16.01
C MET A 107 1.80 3.22 -14.48
N LEU A 108 0.65 3.06 -13.81
CA LEU A 108 0.60 2.79 -12.37
C LEU A 108 1.38 1.52 -12.02
N GLY A 109 1.21 0.45 -12.81
CA GLY A 109 1.91 -0.82 -12.60
C GLY A 109 3.43 -0.65 -12.57
N ILE A 110 4.01 0.16 -13.46
CA ILE A 110 5.45 0.44 -13.47
C ILE A 110 5.85 1.19 -12.20
N GLU A 111 5.12 2.27 -11.88
CA GLU A 111 5.41 3.06 -10.68
C GLU A 111 5.35 2.20 -9.42
N LEU A 112 4.30 1.37 -9.27
CA LEU A 112 4.11 0.53 -8.10
C LEU A 112 5.16 -0.57 -8.00
N LEU A 113 5.54 -1.21 -9.13
CA LEU A 113 6.63 -2.17 -9.17
C LEU A 113 7.96 -1.54 -8.74
N THR A 114 8.27 -0.35 -9.26
CA THR A 114 9.49 0.39 -8.89
C THR A 114 9.53 0.71 -7.39
N ARG A 115 8.39 1.06 -6.78
CA ARG A 115 8.29 1.29 -5.33
C ARG A 115 8.53 -0.01 -4.55
N LEU A 116 7.91 -1.12 -4.95
CA LEU A 116 8.11 -2.42 -4.31
C LEU A 116 9.55 -2.91 -4.46
N GLU A 117 10.15 -2.77 -5.64
CA GLU A 117 11.54 -3.11 -5.88
C GLU A 117 12.46 -2.38 -4.88
N PHE A 118 12.29 -1.06 -4.73
CA PHE A 118 13.05 -0.27 -3.76
C PHE A 118 12.88 -0.79 -2.32
N ILE A 119 11.65 -1.03 -1.88
CA ILE A 119 11.34 -1.55 -0.54
C ILE A 119 12.00 -2.91 -0.33
N HIS A 120 11.88 -3.81 -1.32
CA HIS A 120 12.48 -5.14 -1.27
C HIS A 120 14.02 -5.09 -1.26
N HIS A 121 14.64 -4.17 -2.00
CA HIS A 121 16.10 -3.95 -1.95
C HIS A 121 16.58 -3.47 -0.58
N ARG A 122 15.74 -2.74 0.16
CA ARG A 122 15.98 -2.34 1.56
C ARG A 122 15.68 -3.44 2.57
N ASN A 123 15.43 -4.68 2.12
CA ASN A 123 15.19 -5.90 2.90
C ASN A 123 13.83 -5.94 3.61
N PHE A 124 12.86 -5.14 3.21
CA PHE A 124 11.51 -5.16 3.75
C PHE A 124 10.50 -5.70 2.73
N ILE A 125 9.43 -6.29 3.25
CA ILE A 125 8.18 -6.56 2.52
C ILE A 125 7.06 -5.77 3.19
N HIS A 126 6.09 -5.32 2.40
CA HIS A 126 5.03 -4.42 2.86
C HIS A 126 3.92 -5.15 3.60
N ARG A 127 3.44 -6.28 3.05
CA ARG A 127 2.40 -7.18 3.57
C ARG A 127 0.97 -6.64 3.60
N ASP A 128 0.72 -5.41 3.18
CA ASP A 128 -0.64 -4.87 3.01
C ASP A 128 -0.73 -4.01 1.73
N ILE A 129 -0.39 -4.60 0.60
CA ILE A 129 -0.49 -3.96 -0.70
C ILE A 129 -1.97 -3.85 -1.08
N LYS A 130 -2.45 -2.61 -1.19
CA LYS A 130 -3.83 -2.25 -1.56
C LYS A 130 -3.88 -0.83 -2.12
N PRO A 131 -4.92 -0.45 -2.89
CA PRO A 131 -5.07 0.89 -3.47
C PRO A 131 -4.99 2.03 -2.46
N ASP A 132 -5.50 1.81 -1.24
CA ASP A 132 -5.52 2.81 -0.16
C ASP A 132 -4.12 3.20 0.33
N ASN A 133 -3.14 2.28 0.22
CA ASN A 133 -1.77 2.47 0.68
C ASN A 133 -0.84 3.06 -0.39
N PHE A 134 -1.38 3.38 -1.56
CA PHE A 134 -0.71 4.14 -2.60
C PHE A 134 -1.37 5.49 -2.73
N VAL A 135 -0.64 6.56 -2.46
CA VAL A 135 -1.16 7.93 -2.44
C VAL A 135 -0.37 8.84 -3.38
N LEU A 136 -1.02 9.80 -3.98
CA LEU A 136 -0.36 10.78 -4.83
C LEU A 136 0.32 11.86 -3.99
N GLY A 137 1.37 12.45 -4.51
CA GLY A 137 1.97 13.62 -3.92
C GLY A 137 1.11 14.88 -4.06
N LEU A 138 1.62 16.02 -3.59
CA LEU A 138 0.97 17.33 -3.66
C LEU A 138 1.79 18.30 -4.49
N GLY A 139 1.11 19.29 -5.09
CA GLY A 139 1.75 20.37 -5.84
C GLY A 139 2.64 19.85 -6.98
N ALA A 140 3.93 20.19 -6.97
CA ALA A 140 4.88 19.78 -8.01
C ALA A 140 5.12 18.25 -8.04
N ARG A 141 4.75 17.51 -6.98
CA ARG A 141 4.89 16.06 -6.88
C ARG A 141 3.56 15.31 -7.08
N ALA A 142 2.51 15.96 -7.57
CA ALA A 142 1.18 15.37 -7.75
C ALA A 142 1.16 14.16 -8.70
N ASN A 143 2.17 14.00 -9.53
CA ASN A 143 2.35 12.87 -10.44
C ASN A 143 3.17 11.71 -9.84
N VAL A 144 3.70 11.86 -8.63
CA VAL A 144 4.49 10.84 -7.95
C VAL A 144 3.59 9.99 -7.06
N VAL A 145 3.67 8.67 -7.20
CA VAL A 145 2.96 7.74 -6.32
C VAL A 145 3.86 7.41 -5.13
N TYR A 146 3.32 7.60 -3.94
CA TYR A 146 3.95 7.29 -2.65
C TYR A 146 3.35 6.01 -2.07
N VAL A 147 4.17 5.25 -1.34
CA VAL A 147 3.75 4.09 -0.54
C VAL A 147 3.68 4.51 0.92
N ILE A 148 2.57 4.19 1.57
CA ILE A 148 2.33 4.51 2.98
C ILE A 148 1.92 3.26 3.78
N ASP A 149 1.90 3.41 5.12
CA ASP A 149 1.43 2.41 6.07
C ASP A 149 2.32 1.16 6.15
N PHE A 150 3.52 1.35 6.69
CA PHE A 150 4.47 0.28 6.96
C PHE A 150 4.26 -0.42 8.31
N GLY A 151 3.13 -0.19 8.99
CA GLY A 151 2.84 -0.77 10.30
C GLY A 151 2.80 -2.31 10.30
N LEU A 152 2.44 -2.92 9.16
CA LEU A 152 2.45 -4.37 8.98
C LEU A 152 3.70 -4.89 8.27
N SER A 153 4.62 -4.04 7.85
CA SER A 153 5.82 -4.47 7.11
C SER A 153 6.71 -5.41 7.93
N LYS A 154 7.58 -6.13 7.25
CA LYS A 154 8.51 -7.06 7.89
C LYS A 154 9.84 -7.09 7.16
N ARG A 155 10.92 -7.22 7.91
CA ARG A 155 12.23 -7.52 7.34
C ARG A 155 12.23 -8.99 6.91
N TYR A 156 12.48 -9.28 5.63
CA TYR A 156 12.41 -10.64 5.08
C TYR A 156 13.78 -11.29 4.89
N ARG A 157 14.87 -10.53 5.03
CA ARG A 157 16.25 -11.04 5.01
C ARG A 157 17.14 -10.22 5.93
N THR A 158 18.22 -10.85 6.40
CA THR A 158 19.20 -10.23 7.29
C THR A 158 20.07 -9.22 6.51
N PRO A 159 20.26 -8.00 7.02
CA PRO A 159 21.22 -7.06 6.45
C PRO A 159 22.63 -7.65 6.52
N GLY A 160 23.40 -7.54 5.45
CA GLY A 160 24.77 -8.05 5.37
C GLY A 160 24.86 -9.43 4.73
N THR A 161 24.36 -10.49 5.36
CA THR A 161 24.41 -11.85 4.80
C THR A 161 23.45 -12.05 3.64
N LYS A 162 22.40 -11.20 3.53
CA LYS A 162 21.28 -11.34 2.59
C LYS A 162 20.53 -12.68 2.71
N GLU A 163 20.76 -13.42 3.78
CA GLU A 163 20.03 -14.65 4.07
C GLU A 163 18.57 -14.34 4.33
N HIS A 164 17.69 -15.08 3.65
CA HIS A 164 16.26 -14.98 3.86
C HIS A 164 15.91 -15.44 5.27
N ILE A 165 14.95 -14.77 5.94
CA ILE A 165 14.42 -15.28 7.21
C ILE A 165 13.98 -16.73 7.01
N PRO A 166 14.25 -17.62 7.98
CA PRO A 166 13.88 -19.02 7.84
C PRO A 166 12.38 -19.15 7.56
N TYR A 167 12.05 -19.81 6.46
CA TYR A 167 10.72 -20.38 6.37
C TYR A 167 10.64 -21.43 7.48
N PRO A 168 9.63 -21.43 8.35
CA PRO A 168 9.43 -22.55 9.24
C PRO A 168 9.43 -23.78 8.35
N SER A 169 10.40 -24.67 8.59
CA SER A 169 10.78 -25.76 7.69
C SER A 169 9.55 -26.54 7.26
N ILE A 170 9.09 -26.28 6.04
CA ILE A 170 8.13 -27.15 5.37
C ILE A 170 8.95 -28.35 4.90
N ARG A 171 9.00 -29.38 5.72
CA ARG A 171 9.30 -30.71 5.22
C ARG A 171 8.17 -31.07 4.26
N ILE A 172 8.51 -30.97 2.97
CA ILE A 172 7.99 -31.77 1.86
C ILE A 172 6.47 -32.01 1.82
N TRP A 173 5.79 -31.39 0.81
CA TRP A 173 4.62 -31.91 0.08
C TRP A 173 3.42 -32.50 0.82
N THR A 174 3.22 -32.24 2.08
CA THR A 174 1.93 -32.41 2.72
C THR A 174 1.42 -31.03 3.14
N CYS A 175 0.29 -30.61 2.55
CA CYS A 175 -0.46 -29.41 2.93
C CYS A 175 -0.88 -29.51 4.40
N ARG A 176 0.05 -29.35 5.33
CA ARG A 176 -0.29 -29.11 6.72
C ARG A 176 -0.45 -27.61 6.87
N TYR A 177 -1.68 -27.18 6.93
CA TYR A 177 -2.08 -25.91 7.52
C TYR A 177 -1.22 -25.69 8.78
N HIS A 178 -0.38 -24.67 8.79
CA HIS A 178 0.18 -24.18 10.04
C HIS A 178 -0.95 -23.49 10.79
N GLU A 179 -1.62 -24.23 11.64
CA GLU A 179 -2.54 -23.69 12.63
C GLU A 179 -1.78 -22.68 13.47
N GLY A 180 -2.11 -21.38 13.32
CA GLY A 180 -1.66 -20.35 14.24
C GLY A 180 -1.33 -18.97 13.69
N LYS A 181 -0.97 -18.79 12.42
CA LYS A 181 -0.76 -17.44 11.90
C LYS A 181 -2.06 -16.89 11.33
N SER A 182 -2.59 -15.86 11.98
CA SER A 182 -3.72 -15.10 11.42
C SER A 182 -3.28 -14.40 10.12
N LEU A 183 -4.20 -14.35 9.15
CA LEU A 183 -4.00 -13.61 7.92
C LEU A 183 -3.58 -12.16 8.23
N THR A 184 -2.48 -11.72 7.65
CA THR A 184 -1.95 -10.36 7.80
C THR A 184 -2.36 -9.52 6.58
N GLY A 185 -2.78 -8.29 6.81
CA GLY A 185 -3.21 -7.36 5.76
C GLY A 185 -4.67 -7.54 5.36
N THR A 186 -5.00 -7.03 4.19
CA THR A 186 -6.37 -6.94 3.68
C THR A 186 -6.75 -8.18 2.88
N PRO A 187 -7.73 -9.00 3.31
CA PRO A 187 -8.06 -10.29 2.67
C PRO A 187 -8.36 -10.21 1.19
N ARG A 188 -8.93 -9.09 0.73
CA ARG A 188 -9.24 -8.83 -0.68
C ARG A 188 -7.99 -8.96 -1.57
N TYR A 189 -6.87 -8.43 -1.11
CA TYR A 189 -5.62 -8.35 -1.88
C TYR A 189 -4.54 -9.33 -1.39
N ALA A 190 -4.71 -9.96 -0.24
CA ALA A 190 -3.74 -10.91 0.33
C ALA A 190 -3.44 -12.07 -0.64
N SER A 191 -2.18 -12.52 -0.69
CA SER A 191 -1.77 -13.66 -1.52
C SER A 191 -2.43 -14.96 -1.08
N ILE A 192 -2.48 -15.95 -1.95
CA ILE A 192 -2.97 -17.30 -1.63
C ILE A 192 -2.11 -17.91 -0.52
N SER A 193 -0.78 -17.76 -0.60
CA SER A 193 0.15 -18.24 0.44
C SER A 193 -0.12 -17.61 1.81
N ASN A 194 -0.47 -16.31 1.86
CA ASN A 194 -0.84 -15.63 3.09
C ASN A 194 -2.15 -16.19 3.68
N HIS A 195 -3.15 -16.48 2.84
CA HIS A 195 -4.36 -17.17 3.29
C HIS A 195 -4.09 -18.57 3.87
N MET A 196 -3.08 -19.27 3.34
CA MET A 196 -2.62 -20.58 3.84
C MET A 196 -1.79 -20.48 5.13
N GLY A 197 -1.52 -19.27 5.65
CA GLY A 197 -0.66 -19.07 6.83
C GLY A 197 0.82 -19.29 6.56
N ILE A 198 1.25 -19.32 5.30
CA ILE A 198 2.65 -19.43 4.90
C ILE A 198 3.35 -18.09 5.14
N GLU A 199 4.61 -18.12 5.62
CA GLU A 199 5.40 -16.91 5.83
C GLU A 199 5.55 -16.12 4.53
N GLN A 200 5.20 -14.84 4.58
CA GLN A 200 5.23 -13.96 3.43
C GLN A 200 6.66 -13.59 3.00
N SER A 201 6.81 -13.35 1.71
CA SER A 201 8.04 -12.89 1.09
C SER A 201 7.71 -11.85 -0.02
N ARG A 202 8.70 -11.49 -0.82
CA ARG A 202 8.53 -10.57 -1.95
C ARG A 202 7.43 -10.99 -2.94
N ARG A 203 7.26 -12.31 -3.17
CA ARG A 203 6.24 -12.86 -4.08
C ARG A 203 4.83 -12.47 -3.65
N ASP A 204 4.59 -12.39 -2.34
CA ASP A 204 3.26 -12.10 -1.78
C ASP A 204 2.86 -10.64 -2.02
N ASP A 205 3.80 -9.69 -1.89
CA ASP A 205 3.57 -8.29 -2.27
C ASP A 205 3.29 -8.16 -3.78
N LEU A 206 4.02 -8.91 -4.62
CA LEU A 206 3.84 -8.88 -6.08
C LEU A 206 2.50 -9.52 -6.50
N GLU A 207 2.08 -10.62 -5.87
CA GLU A 207 0.77 -11.22 -6.09
C GLU A 207 -0.35 -10.26 -5.70
N SER A 208 -0.22 -9.59 -4.55
CA SER A 208 -1.15 -8.55 -4.11
C SER A 208 -1.23 -7.38 -5.09
N LEU A 209 -0.09 -6.93 -5.62
CA LEU A 209 -0.05 -5.91 -6.66
C LEU A 209 -0.79 -6.38 -7.93
N GLY A 210 -0.61 -7.63 -8.34
CA GLY A 210 -1.36 -8.21 -9.47
C GLY A 210 -2.87 -8.09 -9.27
N TYR A 211 -3.36 -8.38 -8.07
CA TYR A 211 -4.79 -8.23 -7.74
C TYR A 211 -5.24 -6.76 -7.77
N VAL A 212 -4.41 -5.81 -7.33
CA VAL A 212 -4.70 -4.37 -7.43
C VAL A 212 -4.83 -3.93 -8.88
N LEU A 213 -3.93 -4.34 -9.77
CA LEU A 213 -3.97 -3.97 -11.19
C LEU A 213 -5.23 -4.56 -11.88
N ILE A 214 -5.58 -5.81 -11.59
CA ILE A 214 -6.81 -6.43 -12.10
C ILE A 214 -8.05 -5.71 -11.56
N TYR A 215 -8.04 -5.31 -10.29
CA TYR A 215 -9.10 -4.52 -9.70
C TYR A 215 -9.29 -3.19 -10.43
N PHE A 216 -8.24 -2.48 -10.77
CA PHE A 216 -8.31 -1.23 -11.54
C PHE A 216 -8.79 -1.43 -12.99
N LEU A 217 -8.49 -2.57 -13.60
CA LEU A 217 -8.96 -2.89 -14.95
C LEU A 217 -10.44 -3.30 -14.99
N ARG A 218 -10.89 -4.03 -13.96
CA ARG A 218 -12.22 -4.67 -13.95
C ARG A 218 -13.26 -3.95 -13.09
N GLY A 219 -12.83 -3.04 -12.20
CA GLY A 219 -13.71 -2.38 -11.23
C GLY A 219 -14.01 -3.22 -9.99
N LYS A 220 -13.85 -4.54 -10.06
CA LYS A 220 -14.07 -5.49 -8.96
C LYS A 220 -13.23 -6.75 -9.13
N LEU A 221 -13.03 -7.48 -8.03
CA LEU A 221 -12.39 -8.80 -8.03
C LEU A 221 -13.44 -9.90 -7.85
N PRO A 222 -13.22 -11.10 -8.43
CA PRO A 222 -14.20 -12.19 -8.41
C PRO A 222 -14.61 -12.67 -7.02
N TRP A 223 -13.79 -12.42 -6.00
CA TRP A 223 -14.03 -12.80 -4.61
C TRP A 223 -14.57 -11.66 -3.75
N GLN A 224 -14.94 -10.52 -4.32
CA GLN A 224 -15.63 -9.47 -3.59
C GLN A 224 -17.11 -9.83 -3.37
N GLY A 225 -17.66 -9.40 -2.23
CA GLY A 225 -19.07 -9.66 -1.90
C GLY A 225 -19.36 -11.07 -1.35
N ILE A 226 -18.34 -11.91 -1.14
CA ILE A 226 -18.55 -13.23 -0.51
C ILE A 226 -19.05 -13.01 0.92
N MET A 227 -20.20 -13.60 1.21
CA MET A 227 -20.85 -13.60 2.54
C MET A 227 -20.53 -14.91 3.26
N ALA A 228 -20.36 -14.86 4.56
CA ALA A 228 -20.22 -16.00 5.45
C ALA A 228 -20.53 -15.60 6.87
N ASN A 229 -21.01 -16.54 7.69
CA ASN A 229 -21.41 -16.30 9.07
C ASN A 229 -20.21 -16.07 10.00
N ALA A 230 -19.05 -16.64 9.68
CA ALA A 230 -17.83 -16.50 10.47
C ALA A 230 -16.69 -15.91 9.62
N ARG A 231 -15.84 -15.08 10.26
CA ARG A 231 -14.67 -14.45 9.64
C ARG A 231 -13.72 -15.48 9.02
N LYS A 232 -13.45 -16.58 9.73
CA LYS A 232 -12.59 -17.67 9.26
C LYS A 232 -13.15 -18.29 7.98
N GLN A 233 -14.42 -18.65 7.98
CA GLN A 233 -15.12 -19.21 6.82
C GLN A 233 -15.08 -18.26 5.62
N LYS A 234 -15.31 -16.96 5.84
CA LYS A 234 -15.21 -15.96 4.78
C LYS A 234 -13.82 -15.96 4.12
N TYR A 235 -12.75 -16.05 4.91
CA TYR A 235 -11.38 -16.05 4.38
C TYR A 235 -11.06 -17.33 3.62
N GLU A 236 -11.56 -18.48 4.07
CA GLU A 236 -11.45 -19.76 3.36
C GLU A 236 -12.16 -19.72 2.00
N LEU A 237 -13.37 -19.17 1.94
CA LEU A 237 -14.11 -19.00 0.69
C LEU A 237 -13.41 -18.04 -0.29
N ILE A 238 -12.84 -16.93 0.24
CA ILE A 238 -12.03 -16.01 -0.57
C ILE A 238 -10.82 -16.73 -1.15
N MET A 239 -10.08 -17.47 -0.32
CA MET A 239 -8.91 -18.26 -0.76
C MET A 239 -9.29 -19.27 -1.84
N LYS A 240 -10.33 -20.06 -1.60
CA LYS A 240 -10.83 -21.05 -2.58
C LYS A 240 -11.16 -20.38 -3.91
N LYS A 241 -11.86 -19.23 -3.87
CA LYS A 241 -12.20 -18.49 -5.09
C LYS A 241 -10.98 -17.95 -5.82
N LYS A 242 -9.96 -17.49 -5.10
CA LYS A 242 -8.67 -17.08 -5.70
C LYS A 242 -7.99 -18.25 -6.40
N MET A 243 -7.91 -19.41 -5.76
CA MET A 243 -7.32 -20.63 -6.35
C MET A 243 -8.07 -21.08 -7.62
N GLU A 244 -9.39 -21.07 -7.59
CA GLU A 244 -10.23 -21.41 -8.75
C GLU A 244 -9.95 -20.46 -9.93
N VAL A 245 -9.90 -19.15 -9.68
CA VAL A 245 -9.73 -18.14 -10.73
C VAL A 245 -8.31 -18.17 -11.32
N VAL A 246 -7.29 -18.31 -10.48
CA VAL A 246 -5.88 -18.35 -10.94
C VAL A 246 -5.58 -19.62 -11.74
N SER A 247 -6.26 -20.73 -11.48
CA SER A 247 -6.10 -21.98 -12.23
C SER A 247 -6.86 -22.03 -13.55
N LEU A 248 -7.70 -21.03 -13.89
CA LEU A 248 -8.38 -20.99 -15.16
C LEU A 248 -7.46 -20.56 -16.31
N PRO A 249 -7.46 -21.25 -17.49
CA PRO A 249 -6.68 -20.86 -18.66
C PRO A 249 -6.97 -19.42 -19.14
N LEU A 250 -8.17 -18.92 -18.92
CA LEU A 250 -8.59 -17.55 -19.23
C LEU A 250 -7.82 -16.47 -18.41
N PHE A 251 -7.39 -16.83 -17.21
CA PHE A 251 -6.53 -15.93 -16.41
C PHE A 251 -5.10 -15.93 -16.95
N SER A 252 -4.67 -17.04 -17.55
CA SER A 252 -3.37 -17.15 -18.24
C SER A 252 -3.39 -16.52 -19.63
N VAL A 253 -4.50 -16.51 -20.37
CA VAL A 253 -4.57 -15.99 -21.76
C VAL A 253 -4.92 -14.50 -21.80
N ASP A 254 -5.80 -14.00 -20.95
CA ASP A 254 -6.03 -12.56 -20.79
C ASP A 254 -4.80 -11.87 -20.14
N LEU A 255 -4.05 -12.64 -19.38
CA LEU A 255 -2.74 -12.29 -18.87
C LEU A 255 -1.61 -12.57 -19.89
N ALA A 256 -1.73 -13.42 -20.91
CA ALA A 256 -0.58 -13.69 -21.78
C ALA A 256 -0.24 -12.51 -22.72
N GLY A 257 -1.19 -11.68 -23.13
CA GLY A 257 -0.85 -10.34 -23.61
C GLY A 257 -0.48 -9.37 -22.46
N ARG A 258 -0.79 -9.73 -21.19
CA ARG A 258 -0.67 -8.89 -19.99
C ARG A 258 0.02 -9.60 -18.81
N ALA A 259 0.21 -10.92 -18.85
CA ALA A 259 0.95 -11.76 -17.89
C ALA A 259 2.47 -11.70 -18.08
N LEU A 260 2.91 -11.05 -19.12
CA LEU A 260 4.30 -10.56 -19.16
C LEU A 260 4.61 -9.69 -17.93
N PHE A 261 3.59 -9.12 -17.34
CA PHE A 261 3.64 -8.33 -16.11
C PHE A 261 3.92 -9.17 -14.84
N LEU A 262 3.36 -10.37 -14.74
CA LEU A 262 3.49 -11.23 -13.56
C LEU A 262 4.62 -12.26 -13.67
N ALA A 263 4.92 -12.71 -14.88
CA ALA A 263 6.00 -13.67 -15.12
C ALA A 263 7.40 -13.03 -15.19
N ALA A 264 7.48 -11.76 -15.54
CA ALA A 264 8.75 -11.09 -15.76
C ALA A 264 9.52 -10.71 -14.49
N GLY A 265 8.90 -10.69 -13.32
CA GLY A 265 9.60 -10.54 -12.02
C GLY A 265 10.62 -9.39 -11.88
N THR A 266 10.87 -8.63 -12.94
CA THR A 266 11.86 -7.56 -13.01
C THR A 266 11.29 -6.31 -13.71
N ALA A 267 11.57 -5.14 -13.15
CA ALA A 267 11.22 -3.84 -13.74
C ALA A 267 11.74 -3.68 -15.17
N GLU A 268 12.87 -4.32 -15.51
CA GLU A 268 13.51 -4.28 -16.83
C GLU A 268 12.68 -4.90 -17.94
N ALA A 269 11.99 -6.02 -17.70
CA ALA A 269 11.13 -6.66 -18.68
C ALA A 269 9.88 -5.82 -18.98
N VAL A 270 9.35 -5.14 -17.99
CA VAL A 270 8.21 -4.19 -18.13
C VAL A 270 8.66 -2.94 -18.89
N HIS A 271 9.84 -2.43 -18.60
CA HIS A 271 10.42 -1.26 -19.28
C HIS A 271 10.68 -1.55 -20.77
N GLY A 272 11.13 -2.75 -21.12
CA GLY A 272 11.36 -3.19 -22.50
C GLY A 272 10.08 -3.28 -23.36
N VAL A 273 8.93 -3.61 -22.76
CA VAL A 273 7.63 -3.62 -23.46
C VAL A 273 7.09 -2.20 -23.67
N LEU A 274 7.32 -1.31 -22.72
CA LEU A 274 6.76 0.05 -22.72
C LEU A 274 7.59 1.05 -23.52
N SER A 275 8.91 0.87 -23.64
CA SER A 275 9.74 1.67 -24.52
C SER A 275 9.34 1.53 -25.99
N ARG A 276 8.70 0.42 -26.37
CA ARG A 276 8.17 0.18 -27.72
C ARG A 276 6.79 0.82 -27.99
N THR A 277 6.08 1.28 -26.97
CA THR A 277 4.68 1.75 -27.10
C THR A 277 4.48 3.25 -27.04
N GLN A 278 5.51 4.09 -27.01
CA GLN A 278 5.44 5.58 -26.98
C GLN A 278 4.30 6.12 -26.07
N LEU A 279 4.23 5.67 -24.83
CA LEU A 279 3.20 6.10 -23.90
C LEU A 279 3.47 7.54 -23.38
N ARG A 280 2.70 8.51 -23.84
CA ARG A 280 2.66 9.84 -23.20
C ARG A 280 1.77 9.80 -21.95
N PRO A 281 2.12 10.52 -20.86
CA PRO A 281 1.29 10.57 -19.67
C PRO A 281 -0.11 11.10 -20.00
N ASP A 282 -1.14 10.38 -19.56
CA ASP A 282 -2.51 10.93 -19.60
C ASP A 282 -2.64 12.07 -18.59
N ALA A 283 -3.06 13.24 -19.06
CA ALA A 283 -3.24 14.43 -18.23
C ALA A 283 -4.42 14.31 -17.23
N GLN A 284 -5.13 13.18 -17.21
CA GLN A 284 -6.33 12.98 -16.39
C GLN A 284 -6.02 12.78 -14.90
N LEU A 285 -5.03 11.94 -14.55
CA LEU A 285 -4.70 11.67 -13.14
C LEU A 285 -4.24 12.92 -12.38
N PRO A 286 -3.28 13.73 -12.89
CA PRO A 286 -2.90 14.98 -12.23
C PRO A 286 -4.04 15.99 -12.12
N ARG A 287 -4.91 16.11 -13.15
CA ARG A 287 -6.09 16.99 -13.12
C ARG A 287 -7.12 16.53 -12.09
N ALA A 288 -7.40 15.23 -12.02
CA ALA A 288 -8.32 14.65 -11.06
C ALA A 288 -7.79 14.81 -9.61
N ALA A 289 -6.48 14.60 -9.39
CA ALA A 289 -5.86 14.85 -8.11
C ALA A 289 -5.98 16.30 -7.67
N ALA A 290 -5.72 17.25 -8.59
CA ALA A 290 -5.87 18.68 -8.32
C ALA A 290 -7.32 19.06 -8.01
N ALA A 291 -8.31 18.48 -8.72
CA ALA A 291 -9.73 18.73 -8.47
C ALA A 291 -10.18 18.22 -7.08
N LEU A 292 -9.76 17.02 -6.69
CA LEU A 292 -10.03 16.48 -5.35
C LEU A 292 -9.40 17.33 -4.25
N GLN A 293 -8.18 17.83 -4.48
CA GLN A 293 -7.50 18.74 -3.55
C GLN A 293 -8.22 20.09 -3.43
N ALA A 294 -8.73 20.63 -4.53
CA ALA A 294 -9.49 21.88 -4.54
C ALA A 294 -10.84 21.71 -3.83
N GLY A 295 -11.56 20.60 -4.07
CA GLY A 295 -12.80 20.26 -3.39
C GLY A 295 -12.65 20.14 -1.88
N ALA A 296 -11.58 19.49 -1.42
CA ALA A 296 -11.24 19.39 0.01
C ALA A 296 -10.93 20.74 0.68
N ARG A 297 -10.50 21.74 -0.09
CA ARG A 297 -10.33 23.14 0.39
C ARG A 297 -11.61 23.95 0.36
N GLY A 298 -12.55 23.65 -0.55
CA GLY A 298 -13.80 24.38 -0.76
C GLY A 298 -14.89 24.10 0.28
N THR A 299 -14.93 22.90 0.87
CA THR A 299 -15.88 22.52 1.93
C THR A 299 -15.59 23.15 3.30
N ARG A 300 -14.64 24.10 3.39
CA ARG A 300 -14.27 24.82 4.61
C ARG A 300 -14.71 26.31 4.63
N ARG A 301 -15.59 26.70 3.71
CA ARG A 301 -16.20 28.04 3.71
C ARG A 301 -17.74 27.92 3.77
N SER A 302 -18.26 27.35 4.83
CA SER A 302 -19.64 27.53 5.29
C SER A 302 -19.74 27.12 6.75
#